data_3bcfb158904277972a35ad0a29e3be10
#
_entry.id   3bcfb158904277972a35ad0a29e3be10
#
_cell.length_a   1.000
_cell.length_b   1.000
_cell.length_c   1.000
_cell.angle_alpha   90.00
_cell.angle_beta   90.00
_cell.angle_gamma   90.00
#
_symmetry.space_group_name_H-M   'P 1'
#
loop_
_entity.id
_entity.type
_entity.pdbx_description
1 polymer ?
#
loop_
_entity_poly.entity_id
_entity_poly.type
_entity_poly.pdbx_seq_one_letter_code
_entity_poly.pdbx_strand_id
1 'polypeptide(L)'
;VTLGVGRAKYLFFVTSIPRDAHEWISFEDGRRQRTWMFDVTFLESNWTCIFGNGCQGVLTEAAPELVQGCCSYGAHFSDEKDRRRVEKAAKRLTDDQWQFKSKGKDGTTRVKKNGEIVTRLVKDACIFLNRPDFHRGAGCALHVLAMDNDESYIPLKPEVCWQLPLRRDDDVQDNGHVITRISQWDRSDWGGGGEEFHWWCTEDPNAFVGKTRVIDSMADELVAMVGQDVYDQLLSYMDRRAKQPTGTLLPHPVRRTKA
;
A
#
# COMPACT_ATOMS: atom_id res chain seq x y z
N VAL A 1 16.58 61.04 30.92
CA VAL A 1 16.48 59.56 31.15
C VAL A 1 15.72 58.97 30.00
N THR A 2 16.45 58.43 29.01
CA THR A 2 15.92 57.81 27.81
C THR A 2 15.89 56.28 28.03
N LEU A 3 14.72 55.70 28.13
CA LEU A 3 14.52 54.24 28.22
C LEU A 3 14.66 53.66 26.82
N GLY A 4 15.75 52.92 26.58
CA GLY A 4 15.95 52.13 25.36
C GLY A 4 15.08 50.87 25.38
N VAL A 5 14.14 50.77 24.41
CA VAL A 5 13.35 49.56 24.20
C VAL A 5 14.24 48.54 23.45
N GLY A 6 14.70 47.54 24.18
CA GLY A 6 15.44 46.42 23.64
C GLY A 6 14.52 45.60 22.70
N ARG A 7 14.83 45.58 21.41
CA ARG A 7 14.23 44.63 20.45
C ARG A 7 14.69 43.21 20.82
N ALA A 8 13.78 42.41 21.34
CA ALA A 8 14.01 40.98 21.47
C ALA A 8 14.18 40.39 20.06
N LYS A 9 15.38 39.93 19.74
CA LYS A 9 15.64 39.12 18.54
C LYS A 9 15.09 37.73 18.81
N TYR A 10 13.91 37.45 18.28
CA TYR A 10 13.45 36.06 18.18
C TYR A 10 14.35 35.35 17.17
N LEU A 11 15.31 34.57 17.64
CA LEU A 11 15.97 33.56 16.84
C LEU A 11 14.95 32.48 16.54
N PHE A 12 14.38 32.49 15.33
CA PHE A 12 13.71 31.32 14.81
C PHE A 12 14.78 30.25 14.57
N PHE A 13 14.88 29.30 15.48
CA PHE A 13 15.54 28.03 15.17
C PHE A 13 14.66 27.35 14.10
N VAL A 14 15.07 27.42 12.85
CA VAL A 14 14.56 26.53 11.83
C VAL A 14 15.09 25.15 12.21
N THR A 15 14.31 24.41 13.00
CA THR A 15 14.57 23.00 13.22
C THR A 15 14.43 22.33 11.86
N SER A 16 15.48 21.64 11.42
CA SER A 16 15.45 20.87 10.18
C SER A 16 14.24 19.91 10.23
N ILE A 17 13.47 19.88 9.16
CA ILE A 17 12.36 18.91 9.05
C ILE A 17 12.94 17.51 9.22
N PRO A 18 12.38 16.65 10.10
CA PRO A 18 12.81 15.27 10.23
C PRO A 18 12.83 14.56 8.87
N ARG A 19 13.81 13.68 8.66
CA ARG A 19 13.99 13.03 7.35
C ARG A 19 12.79 12.19 6.93
N ASP A 20 12.09 11.62 7.91
CA ASP A 20 10.92 10.74 7.80
C ASP A 20 9.59 11.47 7.98
N ALA A 21 9.57 12.80 8.08
CA ALA A 21 8.35 13.56 8.28
C ALA A 21 7.40 13.42 7.09
N HIS A 22 6.12 13.19 7.38
CA HIS A 22 5.02 13.20 6.44
C HIS A 22 4.01 14.28 6.80
N GLU A 23 3.37 14.86 5.80
CA GLU A 23 2.23 15.75 6.00
C GLU A 23 0.94 14.95 5.97
N TRP A 24 0.04 15.30 6.88
CA TRP A 24 -1.27 14.67 7.02
C TRP A 24 -2.37 15.70 6.87
N ILE A 25 -3.47 15.30 6.28
CA ILE A 25 -4.71 16.04 6.35
C ILE A 25 -5.77 15.21 7.02
N SER A 26 -6.73 15.86 7.66
CA SER A 26 -7.89 15.19 8.23
C SER A 26 -9.16 15.97 7.94
N PHE A 27 -10.27 15.27 7.84
CA PHE A 27 -11.61 15.83 7.82
C PHE A 27 -12.61 14.87 8.46
N GLU A 28 -13.66 15.45 9.01
CA GLU A 28 -14.68 14.69 9.72
C GLU A 28 -15.85 14.31 8.81
N ASP A 29 -16.32 13.08 8.96
CA ASP A 29 -17.59 12.61 8.41
C ASP A 29 -18.57 12.39 9.57
N GLY A 30 -19.32 13.42 9.89
CA GLY A 30 -20.29 13.37 10.99
C GLY A 30 -21.40 12.34 10.78
N ARG A 31 -21.72 11.97 9.52
CA ARG A 31 -22.74 10.95 9.22
C ARG A 31 -22.28 9.55 9.59
N ARG A 32 -20.97 9.30 9.52
CA ARG A 32 -20.35 8.00 9.83
C ARG A 32 -19.69 7.96 11.20
N GLN A 33 -19.75 9.06 11.99
CA GLN A 33 -18.99 9.21 13.24
C GLN A 33 -17.51 8.85 13.04
N ARG A 34 -16.89 9.40 11.99
CA ARG A 34 -15.54 9.05 11.56
C ARG A 34 -14.73 10.29 11.24
N THR A 35 -13.45 10.25 11.65
CA THR A 35 -12.43 11.17 11.14
C THR A 35 -11.56 10.40 10.15
N TRP A 36 -11.43 10.93 8.95
CA TRP A 36 -10.52 10.45 7.93
C TRP A 36 -9.20 11.20 8.04
N MET A 37 -8.09 10.48 8.05
CA MET A 37 -6.74 11.04 8.03
C MET A 37 -5.96 10.42 6.87
N PHE A 38 -5.30 11.28 6.08
CA PHE A 38 -4.58 10.86 4.87
C PHE A 38 -3.14 11.34 4.92
N ASP A 39 -2.19 10.46 4.64
CA ASP A 39 -0.79 10.77 4.38
C ASP A 39 -0.66 11.39 2.99
N VAL A 40 -0.75 12.72 2.92
CA VAL A 40 -0.69 13.42 1.64
C VAL A 40 0.72 13.46 1.05
N THR A 41 1.76 13.27 1.85
CA THR A 41 3.13 13.14 1.36
C THR A 41 3.29 11.91 0.47
N PHE A 42 2.73 10.78 0.89
CA PHE A 42 2.74 9.56 0.07
C PHE A 42 1.78 9.67 -1.13
N LEU A 43 0.56 10.15 -0.91
CA LEU A 43 -0.46 10.26 -1.96
C LEU A 43 -0.09 11.21 -3.10
N GLU A 44 0.71 12.25 -2.84
CA GLU A 44 1.27 13.16 -3.86
C GLU A 44 2.55 12.63 -4.51
N SER A 45 3.14 11.57 -3.97
CA SER A 45 4.33 10.98 -4.56
C SER A 45 4.01 10.26 -5.87
N ASN A 46 5.03 10.01 -6.67
CA ASN A 46 4.93 9.23 -7.90
C ASN A 46 5.41 7.78 -7.70
N TRP A 47 5.11 7.21 -6.53
CA TRP A 47 5.36 5.79 -6.31
C TRP A 47 4.57 4.94 -7.32
N THR A 48 5.18 3.83 -7.75
CA THR A 48 4.52 2.82 -8.59
C THR A 48 5.03 1.42 -8.26
N CYS A 49 4.19 0.40 -8.46
CA CYS A 49 4.65 -0.97 -8.30
C CYS A 49 5.63 -1.33 -9.42
N ILE A 50 6.84 -1.72 -9.03
CA ILE A 50 7.93 -2.13 -9.95
C ILE A 50 8.15 -3.64 -9.97
N PHE A 51 7.10 -4.44 -9.71
CA PHE A 51 7.19 -5.90 -9.84
C PHE A 51 7.68 -6.29 -11.24
N GLY A 52 8.69 -7.15 -11.32
CA GLY A 52 9.35 -7.51 -12.56
C GLY A 52 10.31 -6.45 -13.15
N ASN A 53 10.38 -5.25 -12.55
CA ASN A 53 11.20 -4.12 -13.01
C ASN A 53 12.09 -3.56 -11.89
N GLY A 54 12.64 -4.43 -11.05
CA GLY A 54 13.55 -4.05 -9.96
C GLY A 54 12.99 -4.25 -8.55
N CYS A 55 11.77 -4.74 -8.40
CA CYS A 55 11.24 -5.15 -7.10
C CYS A 55 12.07 -6.32 -6.54
N GLN A 56 12.54 -6.20 -5.31
CA GLN A 56 13.35 -7.23 -4.65
C GLN A 56 12.54 -8.09 -3.66
N GLY A 57 11.22 -7.88 -3.61
CA GLY A 57 10.34 -8.65 -2.74
C GLY A 57 10.47 -8.28 -1.27
N VAL A 58 10.01 -9.16 -0.41
CA VAL A 58 10.04 -9.05 1.06
C VAL A 58 10.93 -10.16 1.64
N LEU A 59 12.17 -10.18 1.19
CA LEU A 59 13.19 -11.15 1.55
C LEU A 59 14.21 -10.53 2.52
N THR A 60 14.86 -11.34 3.34
CA THR A 60 15.93 -10.91 4.24
C THR A 60 17.26 -10.72 3.51
N GLU A 61 17.38 -11.26 2.30
CA GLU A 61 18.55 -11.17 1.44
C GLU A 61 18.14 -10.81 0.02
N ALA A 62 19.05 -10.20 -0.75
CA ALA A 62 18.82 -9.89 -2.16
C ALA A 62 18.76 -11.17 -3.00
N ALA A 63 17.64 -11.37 -3.71
CA ALA A 63 17.45 -12.50 -4.62
C ALA A 63 16.64 -12.06 -5.86
N PRO A 64 17.15 -11.10 -6.66
CA PRO A 64 16.43 -10.53 -7.79
C PRO A 64 16.08 -11.57 -8.87
N GLU A 65 16.87 -12.65 -8.97
CA GLU A 65 16.65 -13.76 -9.91
C GLU A 65 15.34 -14.52 -9.64
N LEU A 66 14.81 -14.47 -8.41
CA LEU A 66 13.57 -15.14 -8.06
C LEU A 66 12.32 -14.41 -8.59
N VAL A 67 12.46 -13.17 -9.02
CA VAL A 67 11.35 -12.29 -9.47
C VAL A 67 10.17 -12.37 -8.51
N GLN A 68 10.45 -12.07 -7.24
CA GLN A 68 9.45 -12.07 -6.18
C GLN A 68 8.99 -10.65 -5.86
N GLY A 69 7.89 -10.55 -5.15
CA GLY A 69 7.31 -9.31 -4.68
C GLY A 69 6.67 -9.50 -3.30
N CYS A 70 5.97 -8.53 -2.80
CA CYS A 70 5.19 -8.65 -1.56
C CYS A 70 4.22 -9.84 -1.60
N CYS A 71 3.70 -10.21 -2.77
CA CYS A 71 2.84 -11.38 -2.99
C CYS A 71 3.57 -12.73 -2.78
N SER A 72 4.90 -12.77 -2.72
CA SER A 72 5.67 -14.00 -2.50
C SER A 72 5.53 -14.54 -1.09
N TYR A 73 5.31 -13.66 -0.13
CA TYR A 73 5.17 -14.04 1.27
C TYR A 73 3.88 -14.82 1.58
N GLY A 74 2.92 -14.78 0.67
CA GLY A 74 1.55 -15.20 0.86
C GLY A 74 0.70 -14.08 1.47
N ALA A 75 -0.61 -14.27 1.51
CA ALA A 75 -1.54 -13.28 2.03
C ALA A 75 -2.31 -13.85 3.20
N HIS A 76 -2.50 -13.06 4.25
CA HIS A 76 -3.56 -13.25 5.21
C HIS A 76 -4.87 -12.72 4.64
N PHE A 77 -5.99 -13.11 5.21
CA PHE A 77 -7.31 -12.61 4.86
C PHE A 77 -7.81 -11.71 5.99
N SER A 78 -8.45 -10.62 5.63
CA SER A 78 -9.03 -9.69 6.61
C SER A 78 -10.17 -10.34 7.40
N ASP A 79 -10.96 -11.18 6.73
CA ASP A 79 -12.05 -11.95 7.32
C ASP A 79 -12.39 -13.19 6.47
N GLU A 80 -13.39 -13.95 6.93
CA GLU A 80 -13.90 -15.14 6.23
C GLU A 80 -14.55 -14.79 4.88
N LYS A 81 -15.04 -13.58 4.70
CA LYS A 81 -15.67 -13.09 3.49
C LYS A 81 -14.63 -12.84 2.39
N ASP A 82 -13.49 -12.23 2.79
CA ASP A 82 -12.33 -12.04 1.93
C ASP A 82 -11.80 -13.40 1.46
N ARG A 83 -11.61 -14.35 2.36
CA ARG A 83 -11.18 -15.71 2.03
C ARG A 83 -12.09 -16.38 1.00
N ARG A 84 -13.40 -16.40 1.25
CA ARG A 84 -14.39 -17.04 0.35
C ARG A 84 -14.43 -16.37 -1.02
N ARG A 85 -14.26 -15.08 -1.06
CA ARG A 85 -14.23 -14.29 -2.29
C ARG A 85 -13.04 -14.71 -3.16
N VAL A 86 -11.85 -14.81 -2.57
CA VAL A 86 -10.62 -15.26 -3.26
C VAL A 86 -10.73 -16.73 -3.70
N GLU A 87 -11.27 -17.62 -2.87
CA GLU A 87 -11.49 -19.02 -3.26
C GLU A 87 -12.48 -19.17 -4.41
N LYS A 88 -13.51 -18.30 -4.47
CA LYS A 88 -14.43 -18.25 -5.61
C LYS A 88 -13.73 -17.77 -6.88
N ALA A 89 -12.86 -16.76 -6.78
CA ALA A 89 -12.05 -16.29 -7.91
C ALA A 89 -11.09 -17.39 -8.39
N ALA A 90 -10.45 -18.12 -7.48
CA ALA A 90 -9.54 -19.21 -7.82
C ALA A 90 -10.18 -20.34 -8.63
N LYS A 91 -11.48 -20.61 -8.44
CA LYS A 91 -12.22 -21.62 -9.21
C LYS A 91 -12.41 -21.22 -10.70
N ARG A 92 -12.29 -19.93 -11.01
CA ARG A 92 -12.41 -19.40 -12.39
C ARG A 92 -11.11 -19.54 -13.17
N LEU A 93 -9.96 -19.69 -12.47
CA LEU A 93 -8.65 -19.77 -13.10
C LEU A 93 -8.52 -20.99 -14.00
N THR A 94 -7.95 -20.79 -15.18
CA THR A 94 -7.60 -21.86 -16.15
C THR A 94 -6.16 -22.34 -15.95
N ASP A 95 -5.78 -23.44 -16.60
CA ASP A 95 -4.39 -23.93 -16.59
C ASP A 95 -3.45 -22.97 -17.34
N ASP A 96 -3.98 -22.18 -18.29
CA ASP A 96 -3.26 -21.13 -19.00
C ASP A 96 -2.94 -19.92 -18.13
N GLN A 97 -3.78 -19.63 -17.12
CA GLN A 97 -3.62 -18.48 -16.24
C GLN A 97 -2.83 -18.78 -14.97
N TRP A 98 -2.81 -20.05 -14.55
CA TRP A 98 -2.30 -20.42 -13.22
C TRP A 98 -1.38 -21.64 -13.26
N GLN A 99 -0.08 -21.38 -13.09
CA GLN A 99 0.98 -22.41 -13.09
C GLN A 99 0.72 -23.54 -12.09
N PHE A 100 0.20 -23.23 -10.92
CA PHE A 100 0.00 -24.19 -9.83
C PHE A 100 -1.46 -24.66 -9.67
N LYS A 101 -2.27 -24.58 -10.72
CA LYS A 101 -3.69 -24.97 -10.66
C LYS A 101 -3.87 -26.42 -10.18
N SER A 102 -3.04 -27.35 -10.65
CA SER A 102 -3.08 -28.75 -10.19
C SER A 102 -2.87 -28.87 -8.67
N LYS A 103 -1.98 -28.05 -8.09
CA LYS A 103 -1.77 -27.98 -6.65
C LYS A 103 -2.90 -27.30 -5.91
N GLY A 104 -3.64 -26.40 -6.59
CA GLY A 104 -4.80 -25.71 -6.06
C GLY A 104 -6.01 -26.63 -5.82
N LYS A 105 -6.05 -27.82 -6.44
CA LYS A 105 -7.08 -28.84 -6.19
C LYS A 105 -7.12 -29.29 -4.73
N ASP A 106 -5.99 -29.28 -4.04
CA ASP A 106 -5.86 -29.63 -2.62
C ASP A 106 -6.10 -28.41 -1.69
N GLY A 107 -6.68 -27.35 -2.21
CA GLY A 107 -6.93 -26.09 -1.51
C GLY A 107 -5.87 -25.01 -1.77
N THR A 108 -6.29 -23.77 -1.64
CA THR A 108 -5.45 -22.56 -1.86
C THR A 108 -4.99 -21.90 -0.57
N THR A 109 -5.49 -22.39 0.57
CA THR A 109 -5.24 -21.83 1.89
C THR A 109 -4.53 -22.82 2.80
N ARG A 110 -3.90 -22.33 3.85
CA ARG A 110 -3.35 -23.11 4.96
C ARG A 110 -3.62 -22.42 6.28
N VAL A 111 -3.67 -23.19 7.35
CA VAL A 111 -3.77 -22.67 8.72
C VAL A 111 -2.36 -22.61 9.32
N LYS A 112 -1.96 -21.47 9.84
CA LYS A 112 -0.72 -21.28 10.60
C LYS A 112 -0.86 -21.88 12.01
N LYS A 113 0.26 -22.05 12.72
CA LYS A 113 0.28 -22.56 14.11
C LYS A 113 -0.55 -21.70 15.09
N ASN A 114 -0.68 -20.40 14.82
CA ASN A 114 -1.49 -19.47 15.61
C ASN A 114 -2.98 -19.46 15.24
N GLY A 115 -3.42 -20.37 14.33
CA GLY A 115 -4.81 -20.45 13.86
C GLY A 115 -5.16 -19.51 12.70
N GLU A 116 -4.27 -18.64 12.30
CA GLU A 116 -4.48 -17.71 11.17
C GLU A 116 -4.56 -18.46 9.84
N ILE A 117 -5.57 -18.13 9.02
CA ILE A 117 -5.72 -18.68 7.68
C ILE A 117 -5.05 -17.75 6.68
N VAL A 118 -4.15 -18.32 5.88
CA VAL A 118 -3.38 -17.58 4.87
C VAL A 118 -3.37 -18.32 3.54
N THR A 119 -2.98 -17.67 2.46
CA THR A 119 -2.73 -18.36 1.20
C THR A 119 -1.62 -19.39 1.35
N ARG A 120 -1.76 -20.53 0.68
CA ARG A 120 -0.74 -21.59 0.71
C ARG A 120 0.51 -21.15 -0.06
N LEU A 121 1.68 -21.58 0.41
CA LEU A 121 2.93 -21.43 -0.32
C LEU A 121 3.21 -22.72 -1.14
N VAL A 122 3.75 -22.54 -2.32
CA VAL A 122 4.24 -23.58 -3.20
C VAL A 122 5.60 -23.15 -3.73
N LYS A 123 6.66 -23.97 -3.54
CA LYS A 123 8.04 -23.58 -3.88
C LYS A 123 8.38 -22.20 -3.28
N ASP A 124 8.17 -22.07 -1.98
CA ASP A 124 8.51 -20.92 -1.13
C ASP A 124 7.84 -19.57 -1.47
N ALA A 125 6.81 -19.58 -2.33
CA ALA A 125 6.02 -18.37 -2.55
C ALA A 125 4.52 -18.70 -2.73
N CYS A 126 3.70 -17.65 -2.72
CA CYS A 126 2.24 -17.73 -2.82
C CYS A 126 1.81 -18.66 -3.97
N ILE A 127 0.85 -19.54 -3.71
CA ILE A 127 0.31 -20.48 -4.71
C ILE A 127 -0.23 -19.79 -5.97
N PHE A 128 -0.69 -18.54 -5.84
CA PHE A 128 -1.19 -17.75 -6.97
C PHE A 128 -0.09 -17.02 -7.76
N LEU A 129 1.17 -17.01 -7.27
CA LEU A 129 2.27 -16.39 -7.98
C LEU A 129 2.82 -17.34 -9.04
N ASN A 130 2.57 -17.06 -10.30
CA ASN A 130 3.26 -17.69 -11.43
C ASN A 130 4.75 -17.30 -11.40
N ARG A 131 5.64 -18.24 -11.73
CA ARG A 131 7.08 -18.04 -11.73
C ARG A 131 7.58 -17.61 -13.12
N PRO A 132 8.85 -17.12 -13.23
CA PRO A 132 9.41 -16.72 -14.51
C PRO A 132 9.41 -17.81 -15.60
N ASP A 133 9.46 -19.09 -15.21
CA ASP A 133 9.42 -20.26 -16.11
C ASP A 133 7.99 -20.59 -16.61
N PHE A 134 6.97 -19.90 -16.14
CA PHE A 134 5.62 -20.07 -16.67
C PHE A 134 5.49 -19.41 -18.04
N HIS A 135 4.76 -20.01 -18.96
CA HIS A 135 4.67 -19.54 -20.36
C HIS A 135 4.10 -18.10 -20.49
N ARG A 136 3.33 -17.62 -19.51
CA ARG A 136 2.84 -16.23 -19.43
C ARG A 136 3.73 -15.33 -18.58
N GLY A 137 4.87 -15.84 -18.10
CA GLY A 137 5.79 -15.12 -17.25
C GLY A 137 5.37 -15.06 -15.79
N ALA A 138 6.17 -14.34 -14.99
CA ALA A 138 5.93 -14.13 -13.58
C ALA A 138 4.77 -13.18 -13.33
N GLY A 139 3.93 -13.48 -12.33
CA GLY A 139 2.83 -12.60 -11.92
C GLY A 139 1.73 -13.32 -11.17
N CYS A 140 0.85 -12.56 -10.55
CA CYS A 140 -0.27 -13.11 -9.80
C CYS A 140 -1.35 -13.66 -10.76
N ALA A 141 -1.68 -14.94 -10.67
CA ALA A 141 -2.72 -15.58 -11.47
C ALA A 141 -4.10 -14.88 -11.34
N LEU A 142 -4.43 -14.40 -10.13
CA LEU A 142 -5.67 -13.65 -9.92
C LEU A 142 -5.68 -12.29 -10.64
N HIS A 143 -4.50 -11.69 -10.83
CA HIS A 143 -4.37 -10.48 -11.64
C HIS A 143 -4.47 -10.78 -13.14
N VAL A 144 -3.86 -11.87 -13.58
CA VAL A 144 -4.00 -12.38 -14.96
C VAL A 144 -5.48 -12.63 -15.29
N LEU A 145 -6.23 -13.24 -14.37
CA LEU A 145 -7.67 -13.45 -14.54
C LEU A 145 -8.43 -12.14 -14.75
N ALA A 146 -8.10 -11.10 -13.97
CA ALA A 146 -8.72 -9.79 -14.13
C ALA A 146 -8.43 -9.19 -15.51
N MET A 147 -7.16 -9.20 -15.94
CA MET A 147 -6.74 -8.67 -17.23
C MET A 147 -7.41 -9.40 -18.42
N ASP A 148 -7.47 -10.73 -18.37
CA ASP A 148 -8.06 -11.53 -19.44
C ASP A 148 -9.57 -11.31 -19.61
N ASN A 149 -10.25 -10.88 -18.55
CA ASN A 149 -11.70 -10.64 -18.56
C ASN A 149 -12.08 -9.16 -18.58
N ASP A 150 -11.11 -8.26 -18.66
CA ASP A 150 -11.32 -6.81 -18.58
C ASP A 150 -12.14 -6.40 -17.34
N GLU A 151 -11.80 -7.00 -16.19
CA GLU A 151 -12.47 -6.77 -14.92
C GLU A 151 -11.49 -6.26 -13.84
N SER A 152 -12.02 -5.60 -12.80
CA SER A 152 -11.22 -5.17 -11.66
C SER A 152 -10.59 -6.35 -10.93
N TYR A 153 -9.31 -6.23 -10.57
CA TYR A 153 -8.61 -7.21 -9.76
C TYR A 153 -8.92 -7.11 -8.26
N ILE A 154 -9.50 -6.00 -7.81
CA ILE A 154 -9.83 -5.75 -6.40
C ILE A 154 -10.73 -6.85 -5.83
N PRO A 155 -11.86 -7.23 -6.47
CA PRO A 155 -12.70 -8.29 -5.94
C PRO A 155 -12.11 -9.70 -6.09
N LEU A 156 -10.98 -9.87 -6.77
CA LEU A 156 -10.39 -11.19 -7.04
C LEU A 156 -9.23 -11.53 -6.11
N LYS A 157 -8.50 -10.52 -5.63
CA LYS A 157 -7.30 -10.68 -4.79
C LYS A 157 -7.63 -10.58 -3.30
N PRO A 158 -6.83 -11.19 -2.39
CA PRO A 158 -6.89 -10.88 -0.97
C PRO A 158 -6.78 -9.37 -0.73
N GLU A 159 -7.46 -8.87 0.30
CA GLU A 159 -7.47 -7.42 0.57
C GLU A 159 -6.07 -6.84 0.71
N VAL A 160 -5.21 -7.46 1.49
CA VAL A 160 -3.82 -7.00 1.63
C VAL A 160 -3.06 -6.93 0.30
N CYS A 161 -3.37 -7.82 -0.66
CA CYS A 161 -2.64 -7.87 -1.93
C CYS A 161 -3.00 -6.75 -2.91
N TRP A 162 -4.22 -6.23 -2.86
CA TRP A 162 -4.60 -5.11 -3.72
C TRP A 162 -4.41 -3.76 -3.03
N GLN A 163 -4.44 -3.73 -1.70
CA GLN A 163 -4.21 -2.50 -0.95
C GLN A 163 -2.74 -2.05 -0.97
N LEU A 164 -1.78 -3.00 -0.92
CA LEU A 164 -0.35 -2.65 -0.86
C LEU A 164 0.09 -1.75 -2.03
N PRO A 165 0.81 -0.68 -1.75
CA PRO A 165 1.41 -0.29 -0.47
C PRO A 165 0.54 0.65 0.37
N LEU A 166 -0.72 0.87 0.03
CA LEU A 166 -1.64 1.62 0.88
C LEU A 166 -2.06 0.77 2.08
N ARG A 167 -2.12 1.41 3.22
CA ARG A 167 -2.62 0.85 4.48
C ARG A 167 -3.83 1.61 4.96
N ARG A 168 -4.85 0.88 5.39
CA ARG A 168 -5.96 1.42 6.18
C ARG A 168 -5.86 0.92 7.61
N ASP A 169 -5.93 1.83 8.56
CA ASP A 169 -5.96 1.54 9.99
C ASP A 169 -7.15 2.25 10.63
N ASP A 170 -8.02 1.49 11.29
CA ASP A 170 -9.22 1.99 11.96
C ASP A 170 -9.02 1.93 13.49
N ASP A 171 -8.98 3.07 14.14
CA ASP A 171 -8.87 3.23 15.59
C ASP A 171 -10.23 3.62 16.17
N VAL A 172 -10.87 2.68 16.88
CA VAL A 172 -12.19 2.87 17.48
C VAL A 172 -12.05 3.46 18.88
N GLN A 173 -12.55 4.67 19.06
CA GLN A 173 -12.51 5.40 20.31
C GLN A 173 -13.62 4.91 21.29
N ASP A 174 -13.48 5.18 22.59
CA ASP A 174 -14.43 4.77 23.64
C ASP A 174 -15.87 5.25 23.40
N ASN A 175 -16.04 6.37 22.72
CA ASN A 175 -17.34 6.94 22.37
C ASN A 175 -17.93 6.38 21.06
N GLY A 176 -17.28 5.38 20.46
CA GLY A 176 -17.66 4.77 19.19
C GLY A 176 -17.26 5.57 17.94
N HIS A 177 -16.59 6.72 18.09
CA HIS A 177 -16.01 7.44 16.97
C HIS A 177 -14.83 6.67 16.40
N VAL A 178 -14.68 6.64 15.08
CA VAL A 178 -13.58 5.92 14.42
C VAL A 178 -12.62 6.91 13.77
N ILE A 179 -11.34 6.78 14.06
CA ILE A 179 -10.27 7.49 13.35
C ILE A 179 -9.68 6.52 12.33
N THR A 180 -9.89 6.81 11.05
CA THR A 180 -9.32 6.01 9.95
C THR A 180 -8.12 6.71 9.38
N ARG A 181 -6.99 6.04 9.36
CA ARG A 181 -5.75 6.49 8.73
C ARG A 181 -5.54 5.76 7.41
N ILE A 182 -5.22 6.51 6.37
CA ILE A 182 -4.77 5.99 5.08
C ILE A 182 -3.34 6.49 4.87
N SER A 183 -2.40 5.54 4.83
CA SER A 183 -0.96 5.81 4.72
C SER A 183 -0.29 4.82 3.79
N GLN A 184 1.01 4.95 3.61
CA GLN A 184 1.84 3.87 3.07
C GLN A 184 2.03 2.76 4.11
N TRP A 185 2.34 1.56 3.67
CA TRP A 185 2.89 0.50 4.51
C TRP A 185 4.35 0.76 4.80
N ASP A 186 4.72 0.67 6.06
CA ASP A 186 6.09 0.71 6.56
C ASP A 186 6.55 -0.71 6.97
N ARG A 187 7.84 -0.87 7.26
CA ARG A 187 8.39 -2.17 7.68
C ARG A 187 7.74 -2.70 8.95
N SER A 188 7.47 -1.82 9.92
CA SER A 188 6.81 -2.16 11.19
C SER A 188 5.40 -2.76 10.99
N ASP A 189 4.74 -2.45 9.89
CA ASP A 189 3.41 -2.97 9.57
C ASP A 189 3.41 -4.46 9.21
N TRP A 190 4.58 -5.00 8.84
CA TRP A 190 4.78 -6.42 8.59
C TRP A 190 4.96 -7.25 9.88
N GLY A 191 4.94 -6.62 11.05
CA GLY A 191 5.23 -7.23 12.32
C GLY A 191 6.73 -7.47 12.53
N GLY A 192 7.10 -8.38 13.44
CA GLY A 192 8.48 -8.56 13.88
C GLY A 192 9.51 -8.96 12.81
N GLY A 193 9.06 -9.38 11.62
CA GLY A 193 9.97 -9.71 10.51
C GLY A 193 10.19 -8.60 9.50
N GLY A 194 9.44 -7.50 9.58
CA GLY A 194 9.51 -6.43 8.59
C GLY A 194 10.83 -5.66 8.62
N GLU A 195 11.39 -5.47 9.81
CA GLU A 195 12.69 -4.81 10.00
C GLU A 195 13.87 -5.61 9.39
N GLU A 196 13.69 -6.92 9.18
CA GLU A 196 14.69 -7.82 8.60
C GLU A 196 14.70 -7.79 7.07
N PHE A 197 13.74 -7.12 6.42
CA PHE A 197 13.70 -7.06 4.97
C PHE A 197 14.95 -6.38 4.40
N HIS A 198 15.60 -7.01 3.44
CA HIS A 198 16.70 -6.41 2.72
C HIS A 198 16.27 -5.12 1.98
N TRP A 199 15.05 -5.07 1.48
CA TRP A 199 14.53 -4.00 0.66
C TRP A 199 13.01 -3.78 0.92
N TRP A 200 12.57 -2.53 0.80
CA TRP A 200 11.16 -2.20 0.84
C TRP A 200 10.83 -1.08 -0.16
N CYS A 201 9.74 -1.22 -0.91
CA CYS A 201 9.45 -0.35 -2.06
C CYS A 201 9.10 1.10 -1.70
N THR A 202 8.58 1.38 -0.51
CA THR A 202 8.30 2.77 -0.09
C THR A 202 9.54 3.50 0.40
N GLU A 203 10.68 2.82 0.50
CA GLU A 203 11.96 3.38 0.93
C GLU A 203 12.98 3.50 -0.23
N ASP A 204 12.68 2.93 -1.39
CA ASP A 204 13.61 2.89 -2.52
C ASP A 204 13.22 3.90 -3.61
N PRO A 205 14.12 4.84 -3.99
CA PRO A 205 13.89 5.82 -5.06
C PRO A 205 13.46 5.19 -6.39
N ASN A 206 13.88 3.95 -6.67
CA ASN A 206 13.53 3.25 -7.91
C ASN A 206 12.03 2.89 -8.01
N ALA A 207 11.30 2.89 -6.91
CA ALA A 207 9.85 2.71 -6.91
C ALA A 207 9.08 4.05 -7.10
N PHE A 208 9.76 5.21 -7.05
CA PHE A 208 9.16 6.54 -7.21
C PHE A 208 9.41 7.09 -8.63
N VAL A 209 9.02 6.32 -9.61
CA VAL A 209 9.23 6.59 -11.05
C VAL A 209 7.92 6.60 -11.85
N GLY A 210 6.77 6.54 -11.19
CA GLY A 210 5.44 6.61 -11.78
C GLY A 210 5.22 7.93 -12.52
N LYS A 211 4.32 7.92 -13.50
CA LYS A 211 3.97 9.09 -14.33
C LYS A 211 2.93 9.98 -13.67
N THR A 212 2.16 9.43 -12.73
CA THR A 212 1.06 10.10 -12.03
C THR A 212 1.25 9.97 -10.52
N ARG A 213 0.52 10.77 -9.75
CA ARG A 213 0.51 10.69 -8.28
C ARG A 213 -0.13 9.37 -7.83
N VAL A 214 0.22 8.89 -6.65
CA VAL A 214 -0.42 7.71 -6.04
C VAL A 214 -1.93 7.89 -5.92
N ILE A 215 -2.39 9.08 -5.53
CA ILE A 215 -3.83 9.38 -5.44
C ILE A 215 -4.57 9.14 -6.76
N ASP A 216 -3.91 9.34 -7.91
CA ASP A 216 -4.51 9.13 -9.23
C ASP A 216 -4.31 7.69 -9.72
N SER A 217 -3.10 7.12 -9.54
CA SER A 217 -2.77 5.78 -10.03
C SER A 217 -3.38 4.65 -9.23
N MET A 218 -3.75 4.91 -7.96
CA MET A 218 -4.43 3.96 -7.07
C MET A 218 -5.85 4.45 -6.70
N ALA A 219 -6.52 5.12 -7.63
CA ALA A 219 -7.87 5.66 -7.41
C ALA A 219 -8.89 4.56 -7.06
N ASP A 220 -8.85 3.44 -7.77
CA ASP A 220 -9.78 2.33 -7.57
C ASP A 220 -9.59 1.69 -6.18
N GLU A 221 -8.34 1.52 -5.73
CA GLU A 221 -8.00 1.02 -4.40
C GLU A 221 -8.46 1.99 -3.31
N LEU A 222 -8.19 3.29 -3.48
CA LEU A 222 -8.64 4.32 -2.55
C LEU A 222 -10.16 4.35 -2.46
N VAL A 223 -10.86 4.32 -3.59
CA VAL A 223 -12.34 4.25 -3.61
C VAL A 223 -12.84 2.98 -2.90
N ALA A 224 -12.20 1.83 -3.12
CA ALA A 224 -12.56 0.60 -2.42
C ALA A 224 -12.31 0.67 -0.91
N MET A 225 -11.28 1.42 -0.47
CA MET A 225 -10.96 1.59 0.95
C MET A 225 -11.86 2.59 1.67
N VAL A 226 -12.21 3.71 1.03
CA VAL A 226 -12.85 4.85 1.73
C VAL A 226 -14.24 5.22 1.18
N GLY A 227 -14.58 4.74 -0.01
CA GLY A 227 -15.78 5.11 -0.76
C GLY A 227 -15.59 6.33 -1.65
N GLN A 228 -16.42 6.42 -2.70
CA GLN A 228 -16.31 7.44 -3.74
C GLN A 228 -16.40 8.87 -3.20
N ASP A 229 -17.36 9.14 -2.30
CA ASP A 229 -17.60 10.45 -1.72
C ASP A 229 -16.40 11.00 -0.91
N VAL A 230 -15.72 10.13 -0.18
CA VAL A 230 -14.52 10.47 0.59
C VAL A 230 -13.32 10.69 -0.33
N TYR A 231 -13.17 9.83 -1.35
CA TYR A 231 -12.12 10.00 -2.36
C TYR A 231 -12.28 11.32 -3.13
N ASP A 232 -13.49 11.67 -3.57
CA ASP A 232 -13.77 12.92 -4.29
C ASP A 232 -13.46 14.14 -3.43
N GLN A 233 -13.79 14.10 -2.12
CA GLN A 233 -13.46 15.14 -1.17
C GLN A 233 -11.95 15.31 -1.01
N LEU A 234 -11.22 14.20 -0.86
CA LEU A 234 -9.76 14.18 -0.77
C LEU A 234 -9.13 14.77 -2.03
N LEU A 235 -9.51 14.28 -3.21
CA LEU A 235 -9.00 14.75 -4.50
C LEU A 235 -9.24 16.24 -4.69
N SER A 236 -10.44 16.71 -4.39
CA SER A 236 -10.80 18.14 -4.45
C SER A 236 -9.96 19.01 -3.52
N TYR A 237 -9.60 18.50 -2.33
CA TYR A 237 -8.70 19.20 -1.41
C TYR A 237 -7.28 19.28 -2.00
N MET A 238 -6.75 18.16 -2.48
CA MET A 238 -5.39 18.09 -3.04
C MET A 238 -5.23 19.01 -4.24
N ASP A 239 -6.19 19.02 -5.16
CA ASP A 239 -6.16 19.87 -6.36
C ASP A 239 -6.29 21.37 -6.04
N ARG A 240 -7.07 21.73 -4.99
CA ARG A 240 -7.11 23.13 -4.52
C ARG A 240 -5.78 23.56 -3.92
N ARG A 241 -5.18 22.69 -3.11
CA ARG A 241 -3.89 22.96 -2.47
C ARG A 241 -2.78 23.15 -3.50
N ALA A 242 -2.73 22.33 -4.53
CA ALA A 242 -1.75 22.44 -5.61
C ALA A 242 -1.80 23.80 -6.37
N LYS A 243 -2.94 24.47 -6.35
CA LYS A 243 -3.16 25.78 -6.98
C LYS A 243 -2.78 26.97 -6.08
N GLN A 244 -2.45 26.76 -4.81
CA GLN A 244 -2.11 27.86 -3.89
C GLN A 244 -0.60 28.15 -3.95
N PRO A 245 -0.17 29.43 -3.99
CA PRO A 245 1.25 29.80 -4.09
C PRO A 245 2.12 29.33 -2.92
N THR A 246 1.51 29.10 -1.76
CA THR A 246 2.17 28.61 -0.53
C THR A 246 1.91 27.13 -0.29
N GLY A 247 1.30 26.44 -1.23
CA GLY A 247 0.74 25.11 -1.06
C GLY A 247 1.67 23.95 -1.43
N THR A 248 2.99 24.17 -1.52
CA THR A 248 3.93 23.08 -1.80
C THR A 248 3.87 22.07 -0.67
N LEU A 249 3.41 20.87 -1.00
CA LEU A 249 3.44 19.74 -0.08
C LEU A 249 4.87 19.30 0.17
N LEU A 250 5.10 18.76 1.36
CA LEU A 250 6.39 18.21 1.72
C LEU A 250 6.68 17.00 0.81
N PRO A 251 7.77 16.99 0.02
CA PRO A 251 8.10 15.88 -0.84
C PRO A 251 8.30 14.60 -0.01
N HIS A 252 8.01 13.45 -0.58
CA HIS A 252 8.26 12.17 0.06
C HIS A 252 9.72 12.06 0.54
N PRO A 253 10.02 11.47 1.72
CA PRO A 253 11.39 11.35 2.27
C PRO A 253 12.41 10.79 1.26
N VAL A 254 12.01 9.83 0.44
CA VAL A 254 12.83 9.24 -0.62
C VAL A 254 13.31 10.28 -1.66
N ARG A 255 12.54 11.37 -1.86
CA ARG A 255 12.82 12.43 -2.83
C ARG A 255 13.54 13.65 -2.23
N ARG A 256 13.70 13.69 -0.90
CA ARG A 256 14.43 14.78 -0.26
C ARG A 256 15.91 14.60 -0.49
N THR A 257 16.57 15.60 -1.08
CA THR A 257 18.03 15.60 -1.19
C THR A 257 18.65 15.49 0.21
N LYS A 258 19.65 14.64 0.35
CA LYS A 258 20.45 14.59 1.58
C LYS A 258 21.09 15.98 1.74
N ALA A 259 20.66 16.72 2.76
CA ALA A 259 21.26 17.99 3.14
C ALA A 259 22.70 17.77 3.64
#